data_b343606d5fca8de6c9171b6364eb7205
#
_entry.id   b343606d5fca8de6c9171b6364eb7205
#
_cell.length_a   1.000
_cell.length_b   1.000
_cell.length_c   1.000
_cell.angle_alpha   90.00
_cell.angle_beta   90.00
_cell.angle_gamma   90.00
#
_symmetry.space_group_name_H-M   'P 1'
#
loop_
_entity.id
_entity.type
_entity.pdbx_description
1 polymer ?
#
loop_
_entity_poly.entity_id
_entity_poly.type
_entity_poly.pdbx_seq_one_letter_code
_entity_poly.pdbx_strand_id
1 'polypeptide(L)'
;MLNKNLFTLLSCLLLTGCGMIDYHPYDVRISGETDVNAHNIEQIEADCKGKKTIRFVTMGDSQRWYDETEDFVKAINKRNDIDFVIHGGDMSDFGVTKEFLWQRDIMNGLSVPYVTLIGNHDCLGTGAETYKAIFGPTNFSFIAGDVKFVCLNTNALEYDYSEPVPDFTFMENELTNRTDEFNKTVISMHARPYTDVFNDNVVKMFQHYVKQYPGIQFCTAAHTHHYRDDVIFDDGIHYVTSDSMDKRTYLVFTITPEKYEYELVKY
;
A
#
# COMPACT_ATOMS: atom_id res chain seq x y z
N MET A 1 -48.09 7.81 42.19
CA MET A 1 -48.53 7.76 40.77
C MET A 1 -47.47 8.42 39.93
N LEU A 2 -46.74 7.68 39.13
CA LEU A 2 -45.78 8.22 38.19
C LEU A 2 -46.55 8.98 37.10
N ASN A 3 -46.18 10.23 36.89
CA ASN A 3 -46.90 11.12 35.99
C ASN A 3 -46.87 10.55 34.56
N LYS A 4 -48.03 10.28 33.96
CA LYS A 4 -48.18 9.69 32.61
C LYS A 4 -47.36 10.47 31.57
N ASN A 5 -47.23 11.79 31.75
CA ASN A 5 -46.46 12.66 30.86
C ASN A 5 -44.92 12.40 30.98
N LEU A 6 -44.44 12.02 32.17
CA LEU A 6 -43.03 11.67 32.39
C LEU A 6 -42.69 10.33 31.73
N PHE A 7 -43.63 9.38 31.75
CA PHE A 7 -43.45 8.07 31.08
C PHE A 7 -43.43 8.21 29.55
N THR A 8 -44.31 9.07 29.00
CA THR A 8 -44.35 9.37 27.56
C THR A 8 -43.06 10.10 27.11
N LEU A 9 -42.56 11.05 27.90
CA LEU A 9 -41.32 11.78 27.62
C LEU A 9 -40.10 10.82 27.64
N LEU A 10 -40.06 9.91 28.64
CA LEU A 10 -38.99 8.89 28.72
C LEU A 10 -39.04 7.90 27.58
N SER A 11 -40.24 7.48 27.13
CA SER A 11 -40.41 6.61 25.95
C SER A 11 -40.01 7.32 24.66
N CYS A 12 -40.28 8.59 24.47
CA CYS A 12 -39.83 9.37 23.31
C CYS A 12 -38.32 9.55 23.29
N LEU A 13 -37.67 9.74 24.45
CA LEU A 13 -36.21 9.81 24.54
C LEU A 13 -35.52 8.48 24.22
N LEU A 14 -36.16 7.34 24.53
CA LEU A 14 -35.63 6.02 24.16
C LEU A 14 -35.79 5.70 22.67
N LEU A 15 -36.77 6.30 21.99
CA LEU A 15 -37.00 6.10 20.54
C LEU A 15 -36.09 6.98 19.67
N THR A 16 -35.57 8.09 20.19
CA THR A 16 -34.58 8.92 19.45
C THR A 16 -33.14 8.41 19.58
N GLY A 17 -32.88 7.40 20.42
CA GLY A 17 -31.58 6.81 20.63
C GLY A 17 -31.18 5.77 19.57
N CYS A 18 -32.10 5.30 18.71
CA CYS A 18 -31.81 4.26 17.74
C CYS A 18 -30.83 4.67 16.63
N GLY A 19 -30.60 5.96 16.39
CA GLY A 19 -29.62 6.44 15.42
C GLY A 19 -28.23 6.75 16.00
N MET A 20 -28.05 6.67 17.33
CA MET A 20 -26.77 6.96 17.99
C MET A 20 -25.88 5.74 18.19
N ILE A 21 -26.35 4.53 17.86
CA ILE A 21 -25.62 3.26 18.02
C ILE A 21 -25.61 2.49 16.69
N ASP A 22 -25.72 3.17 15.59
CA ASP A 22 -25.62 2.55 14.26
C ASP A 22 -24.14 2.49 13.84
N TYR A 23 -23.33 1.74 14.58
CA TYR A 23 -21.94 1.47 14.29
C TYR A 23 -21.81 0.01 13.86
N HIS A 24 -21.47 -0.18 12.58
CA HIS A 24 -21.03 -1.46 12.07
C HIS A 24 -19.53 -1.40 11.73
N PRO A 25 -18.70 -2.34 12.21
CA PRO A 25 -17.24 -2.31 11.95
C PRO A 25 -16.88 -2.23 10.46
N TYR A 26 -17.69 -2.81 9.60
CA TYR A 26 -17.55 -2.82 8.15
C TYR A 26 -18.35 -1.73 7.43
N ASP A 27 -18.68 -0.65 8.12
CA ASP A 27 -19.36 0.50 7.51
C ASP A 27 -18.34 1.36 6.75
N VAL A 28 -18.49 1.48 5.43
CA VAL A 28 -17.60 2.24 4.54
C VAL A 28 -17.93 3.75 4.58
N ARG A 29 -18.22 4.30 5.75
CA ARG A 29 -18.33 5.75 5.93
C ARG A 29 -16.96 6.35 6.21
N ILE A 30 -16.37 6.94 5.17
CA ILE A 30 -15.05 7.56 5.24
C ILE A 30 -15.18 8.99 5.74
N SER A 31 -14.33 9.34 6.71
CA SER A 31 -14.13 10.72 7.18
C SER A 31 -12.68 11.15 6.93
N GLY A 32 -12.48 12.43 6.62
CA GLY A 32 -11.16 12.98 6.34
C GLY A 32 -10.76 12.80 4.87
N GLU A 33 -9.47 12.71 4.63
CA GLU A 33 -8.89 12.66 3.29
C GLU A 33 -9.22 11.36 2.54
N THR A 34 -9.48 11.49 1.23
CA THR A 34 -9.68 10.41 0.26
C THR A 34 -8.76 10.61 -0.93
N ASP A 35 -8.69 9.64 -1.83
CA ASP A 35 -7.80 9.67 -3.01
C ASP A 35 -6.33 9.92 -2.64
N VAL A 36 -5.92 9.42 -1.49
CA VAL A 36 -4.61 9.69 -0.87
C VAL A 36 -3.46 9.35 -1.83
N ASN A 37 -3.51 8.20 -2.51
CA ASN A 37 -2.47 7.84 -3.47
C ASN A 37 -2.39 8.83 -4.63
N ALA A 38 -3.54 9.28 -5.17
CA ALA A 38 -3.55 10.20 -6.30
C ALA A 38 -2.89 11.55 -5.93
N HIS A 39 -3.27 12.14 -4.79
CA HIS A 39 -2.69 13.39 -4.31
C HIS A 39 -1.18 13.27 -4.06
N ASN A 40 -0.77 12.19 -3.40
CA ASN A 40 0.65 11.97 -3.11
C ASN A 40 1.46 11.65 -4.38
N ILE A 41 0.88 10.96 -5.37
CA ILE A 41 1.53 10.70 -6.67
C ILE A 41 1.80 12.03 -7.39
N GLU A 42 0.83 12.94 -7.43
CA GLU A 42 1.03 14.27 -8.02
C GLU A 42 2.22 15.00 -7.36
N GLN A 43 2.31 14.92 -6.03
CA GLN A 43 3.43 15.52 -5.30
C GLN A 43 4.75 14.79 -5.59
N ILE A 44 4.79 13.46 -5.57
CA ILE A 44 6.00 12.66 -5.87
C ILE A 44 6.53 13.01 -7.27
N GLU A 45 5.66 13.00 -8.27
CA GLU A 45 6.03 13.31 -9.66
C GLU A 45 6.57 14.75 -9.79
N ALA A 46 5.96 15.72 -9.10
CA ALA A 46 6.41 17.11 -9.10
C ALA A 46 7.77 17.27 -8.40
N ASP A 47 7.93 16.71 -7.20
CA ASP A 47 9.13 16.86 -6.38
C ASP A 47 10.33 16.08 -6.95
N CYS A 48 10.06 14.98 -7.65
CA CYS A 48 11.11 14.16 -8.27
C CYS A 48 11.43 14.56 -9.71
N LYS A 49 10.71 15.53 -10.29
CA LYS A 49 10.90 15.92 -11.68
C LYS A 49 12.34 16.33 -11.98
N GLY A 50 12.97 15.59 -12.90
CA GLY A 50 14.35 15.83 -13.34
C GLY A 50 15.44 15.34 -12.38
N LYS A 51 15.09 14.78 -11.22
CA LYS A 51 16.06 14.11 -10.36
C LYS A 51 16.69 12.92 -11.08
N LYS A 52 17.97 12.71 -10.89
CA LYS A 52 18.74 11.58 -11.43
C LYS A 52 18.96 10.47 -10.40
N THR A 53 18.81 10.81 -9.14
CA THR A 53 18.87 9.87 -8.04
C THR A 53 17.54 9.92 -7.32
N ILE A 54 16.90 8.76 -7.17
CA ILE A 54 15.67 8.59 -6.42
C ILE A 54 15.96 7.75 -5.19
N ARG A 55 15.54 8.27 -4.02
CA ARG A 55 15.73 7.60 -2.76
C ARG A 55 14.39 7.43 -2.04
N PHE A 56 13.91 6.21 -1.95
CA PHE A 56 12.61 5.91 -1.39
C PHE A 56 12.68 4.81 -0.34
N VAL A 57 11.64 4.74 0.47
CA VAL A 57 11.52 3.75 1.55
C VAL A 57 10.41 2.77 1.22
N THR A 58 10.60 1.49 1.53
CA THR A 58 9.50 0.51 1.62
C THR A 58 9.36 -0.01 3.04
N MET A 59 8.14 -0.14 3.48
CA MET A 59 7.69 -0.76 4.71
C MET A 59 6.31 -1.39 4.46
N GLY A 60 5.81 -2.25 5.33
CA GLY A 60 4.48 -2.86 5.17
C GLY A 60 4.08 -3.65 6.40
N ASP A 61 2.97 -4.38 6.31
CA ASP A 61 2.45 -5.22 7.39
C ASP A 61 2.37 -4.44 8.71
N SER A 62 1.75 -3.25 8.64
CA SER A 62 1.62 -2.35 9.79
C SER A 62 0.42 -2.70 10.68
N GLN A 63 -0.61 -3.32 10.12
CA GLN A 63 -1.77 -3.93 10.80
C GLN A 63 -2.08 -3.27 12.17
N ARG A 64 -1.85 -4.03 13.26
CA ARG A 64 -2.04 -3.65 14.68
C ARG A 64 -0.86 -2.89 15.30
N TRP A 65 0.23 -2.68 14.55
CA TRP A 65 1.48 -2.09 15.04
C TRP A 65 1.48 -0.55 14.90
N TYR A 66 0.48 0.09 15.51
CA TYR A 66 0.28 1.55 15.42
C TYR A 66 1.43 2.33 16.05
N ASP A 67 1.87 1.94 17.25
CA ASP A 67 2.98 2.61 17.97
C ASP A 67 4.29 2.49 17.17
N GLU A 68 4.56 1.32 16.59
CA GLU A 68 5.71 1.07 15.74
C GLU A 68 5.64 1.93 14.47
N THR A 69 4.46 2.07 13.88
CA THR A 69 4.25 2.92 12.70
C THR A 69 4.41 4.40 13.03
N GLU A 70 3.94 4.86 14.19
CA GLU A 70 4.22 6.23 14.66
C GLU A 70 5.71 6.48 14.88
N ASP A 71 6.43 5.52 15.44
CA ASP A 71 7.87 5.65 15.64
C ASP A 71 8.64 5.62 14.30
N PHE A 72 8.17 4.84 13.32
CA PHE A 72 8.66 4.89 11.95
C PHE A 72 8.48 6.29 11.34
N VAL A 73 7.29 6.87 11.42
CA VAL A 73 7.02 8.26 10.95
C VAL A 73 7.99 9.25 11.60
N LYS A 74 8.18 9.16 12.92
CA LYS A 74 9.15 10.00 13.64
C LYS A 74 10.59 9.78 13.15
N ALA A 75 10.95 8.55 12.79
CA ALA A 75 12.29 8.21 12.29
C ALA A 75 12.51 8.77 10.89
N ILE A 76 11.54 8.63 9.98
CA ILE A 76 11.60 9.19 8.62
C ILE A 76 11.64 10.70 8.66
N ASN A 77 10.84 11.36 9.50
CA ASN A 77 10.81 12.82 9.62
C ASN A 77 12.12 13.45 10.13
N LYS A 78 13.05 12.66 10.68
CA LYS A 78 14.41 13.11 11.01
C LYS A 78 15.37 13.06 9.82
N ARG A 79 14.96 12.43 8.73
CA ARG A 79 15.75 12.30 7.49
C ARG A 79 15.37 13.43 6.52
N ASN A 80 16.34 13.86 5.75
CA ASN A 80 16.17 14.89 4.71
C ASN A 80 16.59 14.38 3.33
N ASP A 81 16.79 13.06 3.22
CA ASP A 81 17.34 12.39 2.05
C ASP A 81 16.37 11.40 1.43
N ILE A 82 15.12 11.35 1.89
CA ILE A 82 14.07 10.47 1.37
C ILE A 82 13.12 11.28 0.49
N ASP A 83 12.82 10.77 -0.70
CA ASP A 83 11.90 11.40 -1.63
C ASP A 83 10.43 11.03 -1.31
N PHE A 84 10.16 9.74 -1.01
CA PHE A 84 8.83 9.24 -0.68
C PHE A 84 8.87 7.87 0.01
N VAL A 85 7.70 7.41 0.46
CA VAL A 85 7.51 6.10 1.10
C VAL A 85 6.51 5.27 0.31
N ILE A 86 6.76 3.97 0.15
CA ILE A 86 5.79 2.96 -0.32
C ILE A 86 5.41 2.08 0.86
N HIS A 87 4.14 2.09 1.24
CA HIS A 87 3.57 1.13 2.19
C HIS A 87 3.13 -0.12 1.41
N GLY A 88 3.73 -1.25 1.71
CA GLY A 88 3.58 -2.52 0.98
C GLY A 88 2.26 -3.27 1.21
N GLY A 89 1.26 -2.68 1.89
CA GLY A 89 -0.02 -3.33 2.18
C GLY A 89 -0.10 -3.88 3.60
N ASP A 90 -1.26 -4.47 3.93
CA ASP A 90 -1.64 -4.92 5.27
C ASP A 90 -1.60 -3.76 6.29
N MET A 91 -2.39 -2.72 6.01
CA MET A 91 -2.64 -1.61 6.91
C MET A 91 -3.67 -1.95 7.97
N SER A 92 -4.66 -2.77 7.63
CA SER A 92 -5.67 -3.27 8.55
C SER A 92 -5.37 -4.70 8.97
N ASP A 93 -5.90 -5.13 10.11
CA ASP A 93 -5.81 -6.51 10.59
C ASP A 93 -7.04 -7.34 10.16
N PHE A 94 -8.19 -6.68 10.04
CA PHE A 94 -9.48 -7.31 9.77
C PHE A 94 -10.30 -6.64 8.65
N GLY A 95 -9.74 -5.73 7.89
CA GLY A 95 -10.45 -4.96 6.87
C GLY A 95 -11.48 -3.97 7.45
N VAL A 96 -11.31 -3.59 8.71
CA VAL A 96 -12.23 -2.68 9.40
C VAL A 96 -11.91 -1.23 9.04
N THR A 97 -12.92 -0.46 8.64
CA THR A 97 -12.77 0.94 8.21
C THR A 97 -11.94 1.78 9.17
N LYS A 98 -12.11 1.58 10.47
CA LYS A 98 -11.37 2.34 11.50
C LYS A 98 -9.87 2.08 11.50
N GLU A 99 -9.45 0.86 11.17
CA GLU A 99 -8.03 0.49 11.10
C GLU A 99 -7.34 1.26 9.96
N PHE A 100 -7.99 1.33 8.79
CA PHE A 100 -7.49 2.14 7.66
C PHE A 100 -7.39 3.63 8.01
N LEU A 101 -8.42 4.17 8.69
CA LEU A 101 -8.41 5.58 9.09
C LEU A 101 -7.28 5.87 10.08
N TRP A 102 -7.03 5.00 11.05
CA TRP A 102 -5.93 5.16 12.00
C TRP A 102 -4.56 5.09 11.29
N GLN A 103 -4.35 4.11 10.42
CA GLN A 103 -3.10 4.01 9.68
C GLN A 103 -2.89 5.19 8.73
N ARG A 104 -3.94 5.62 8.03
CA ARG A 104 -3.87 6.84 7.20
C ARG A 104 -3.45 8.05 8.02
N ASP A 105 -4.12 8.26 9.18
CA ASP A 105 -3.86 9.42 10.02
C ASP A 105 -2.43 9.41 10.59
N ILE A 106 -1.88 8.23 10.91
CA ILE A 106 -0.48 8.08 11.31
C ILE A 106 0.45 8.39 10.13
N MET A 107 0.20 7.78 8.95
CA MET A 107 1.04 7.98 7.76
C MET A 107 0.99 9.42 7.25
N ASN A 108 -0.13 10.13 7.40
CA ASN A 108 -0.24 11.56 7.11
C ASN A 108 0.67 12.45 7.99
N GLY A 109 1.24 11.90 9.04
CA GLY A 109 2.29 12.55 9.83
C GLY A 109 3.68 12.58 9.18
N LEU A 110 3.88 11.90 8.04
CA LEU A 110 5.13 11.94 7.29
C LEU A 110 5.38 13.34 6.70
N SER A 111 6.64 13.76 6.71
CA SER A 111 7.10 15.00 6.05
C SER A 111 7.36 14.84 4.55
N VAL A 112 7.29 13.62 4.05
CA VAL A 112 7.44 13.26 2.63
C VAL A 112 6.17 12.53 2.16
N PRO A 113 5.80 12.60 0.88
CA PRO A 113 4.63 11.90 0.38
C PRO A 113 4.77 10.39 0.46
N TYR A 114 3.65 9.67 0.52
CA TYR A 114 3.63 8.22 0.55
C TYR A 114 2.54 7.65 -0.37
N VAL A 115 2.72 6.43 -0.83
CA VAL A 115 1.68 5.63 -1.48
C VAL A 115 1.49 4.31 -0.76
N THR A 116 0.29 3.75 -0.83
CA THR A 116 -0.03 2.48 -0.21
C THR A 116 -0.44 1.46 -1.26
N LEU A 117 -0.02 0.20 -1.09
CA LEU A 117 -0.58 -0.94 -1.78
C LEU A 117 -1.66 -1.60 -0.92
N ILE A 118 -2.51 -2.40 -1.54
CA ILE A 118 -3.47 -3.23 -0.81
C ILE A 118 -2.81 -4.55 -0.42
N GLY A 119 -2.95 -4.99 0.85
CA GLY A 119 -2.56 -6.30 1.33
C GLY A 119 -3.75 -7.26 1.44
N ASN A 120 -3.50 -8.52 1.79
CA ASN A 120 -4.57 -9.51 1.88
C ASN A 120 -5.48 -9.28 3.10
N HIS A 121 -4.96 -8.83 4.24
CA HIS A 121 -5.78 -8.44 5.38
C HIS A 121 -6.65 -7.22 5.07
N ASP A 122 -6.19 -6.34 4.19
CA ASP A 122 -6.96 -5.19 3.72
C ASP A 122 -8.16 -5.57 2.85
N CYS A 123 -8.20 -6.81 2.33
CA CYS A 123 -9.31 -7.31 1.52
C CYS A 123 -10.44 -7.94 2.35
N LEU A 124 -10.25 -8.16 3.65
CA LEU A 124 -11.24 -8.82 4.50
C LEU A 124 -12.51 -7.99 4.68
N GLY A 125 -13.65 -8.65 4.76
CA GLY A 125 -14.95 -7.99 4.96
C GLY A 125 -15.28 -6.99 3.84
N THR A 126 -15.41 -5.70 4.17
CA THR A 126 -15.56 -4.58 3.22
C THR A 126 -14.28 -3.78 3.05
N GLY A 127 -13.14 -4.38 3.40
CA GLY A 127 -11.85 -3.70 3.43
C GLY A 127 -11.38 -3.24 2.06
N ALA A 128 -11.60 -4.05 1.00
CA ALA A 128 -11.24 -3.66 -0.36
C ALA A 128 -12.00 -2.41 -0.84
N GLU A 129 -13.30 -2.30 -0.52
CA GLU A 129 -14.10 -1.09 -0.80
C GLU A 129 -13.62 0.10 0.03
N THR A 130 -13.29 -0.13 1.30
CA THR A 130 -12.75 0.90 2.20
C THR A 130 -11.41 1.41 1.70
N TYR A 131 -10.50 0.50 1.32
CA TYR A 131 -9.22 0.86 0.72
C TYR A 131 -9.42 1.73 -0.52
N LYS A 132 -10.26 1.27 -1.48
CA LYS A 132 -10.55 2.01 -2.72
C LYS A 132 -11.12 3.40 -2.43
N ALA A 133 -11.97 3.54 -1.41
CA ALA A 133 -12.57 4.82 -1.04
C ALA A 133 -11.57 5.79 -0.38
N ILE A 134 -10.55 5.31 0.31
CA ILE A 134 -9.54 6.15 1.00
C ILE A 134 -8.34 6.40 0.09
N PHE A 135 -7.77 5.35 -0.49
CA PHE A 135 -6.47 5.40 -1.17
C PHE A 135 -6.59 5.41 -2.70
N GLY A 136 -7.72 4.95 -3.25
CA GLY A 136 -7.95 4.89 -4.69
C GLY A 136 -7.75 3.49 -5.29
N PRO A 137 -7.44 3.38 -6.59
CA PRO A 137 -7.29 2.11 -7.30
C PRO A 137 -6.25 1.18 -6.65
N THR A 138 -6.49 -0.14 -6.71
CA THR A 138 -5.58 -1.16 -6.17
C THR A 138 -4.39 -1.47 -7.06
N ASN A 139 -4.48 -1.11 -8.36
CA ASN A 139 -3.37 -1.10 -9.31
C ASN A 139 -3.18 0.34 -9.79
N PHE A 140 -1.96 0.83 -9.75
CA PHE A 140 -1.60 2.19 -10.20
C PHE A 140 -0.13 2.27 -10.57
N SER A 141 0.25 3.33 -11.27
CA SER A 141 1.64 3.61 -11.59
C SER A 141 1.95 5.10 -11.45
N PHE A 142 3.22 5.43 -11.25
CA PHE A 142 3.73 6.79 -11.22
C PHE A 142 5.19 6.85 -11.65
N ILE A 143 5.70 8.05 -11.90
CA ILE A 143 7.09 8.26 -12.32
C ILE A 143 7.79 9.21 -11.35
N ALA A 144 8.87 8.73 -10.74
CA ALA A 144 9.76 9.55 -9.92
C ALA A 144 11.12 9.71 -10.66
N GLY A 145 11.42 10.92 -11.10
CA GLY A 145 12.61 11.19 -11.90
C GLY A 145 12.55 10.50 -13.27
N ASP A 146 13.38 9.49 -13.48
CA ASP A 146 13.41 8.64 -14.68
C ASP A 146 13.06 7.17 -14.35
N VAL A 147 12.40 6.93 -13.20
CA VAL A 147 12.00 5.61 -12.73
C VAL A 147 10.49 5.50 -12.67
N LYS A 148 9.93 4.52 -13.37
CA LYS A 148 8.51 4.16 -13.28
C LYS A 148 8.30 3.15 -12.16
N PHE A 149 7.33 3.43 -11.31
CA PHE A 149 6.85 2.53 -10.27
C PHE A 149 5.51 1.94 -10.71
N VAL A 150 5.42 0.62 -10.77
CA VAL A 150 4.20 -0.12 -11.11
C VAL A 150 3.75 -0.87 -9.87
N CYS A 151 2.65 -0.43 -9.29
CA CYS A 151 2.08 -0.95 -8.04
C CYS A 151 0.92 -1.88 -8.36
N LEU A 152 1.02 -3.13 -7.89
CA LEU A 152 0.11 -4.20 -8.28
C LEU A 152 -0.61 -4.80 -7.07
N ASN A 153 -1.91 -5.02 -7.22
CA ASN A 153 -2.65 -5.95 -6.38
C ASN A 153 -2.30 -7.39 -6.81
N THR A 154 -1.80 -8.18 -5.88
CA THR A 154 -1.40 -9.58 -6.11
C THR A 154 -2.09 -10.56 -5.15
N ASN A 155 -3.08 -10.10 -4.38
CA ASN A 155 -3.78 -10.86 -3.35
C ASN A 155 -4.89 -11.75 -3.96
N ALA A 156 -4.52 -12.65 -4.86
CA ALA A 156 -5.46 -13.40 -5.69
C ALA A 156 -6.41 -14.29 -4.87
N LEU A 157 -5.96 -14.82 -3.74
CA LEU A 157 -6.77 -15.68 -2.87
C LEU A 157 -8.01 -14.96 -2.33
N GLU A 158 -7.91 -13.63 -2.13
CA GLU A 158 -8.98 -12.82 -1.53
C GLU A 158 -10.11 -12.46 -2.51
N TYR A 159 -9.88 -12.64 -3.82
CA TYR A 159 -10.84 -12.23 -4.85
C TYR A 159 -11.59 -13.39 -5.50
N ASP A 160 -11.23 -14.65 -5.20
CA ASP A 160 -11.75 -15.83 -5.90
C ASP A 160 -11.63 -15.67 -7.42
N TYR A 161 -12.72 -15.44 -8.12
CA TYR A 161 -12.76 -15.17 -9.56
C TYR A 161 -13.54 -13.89 -9.87
N SER A 162 -13.78 -13.06 -8.87
CA SER A 162 -14.56 -11.82 -9.01
C SER A 162 -13.81 -10.72 -9.75
N GLU A 163 -12.50 -10.67 -9.61
CA GLU A 163 -11.60 -9.72 -10.29
C GLU A 163 -10.34 -10.44 -10.79
N PRO A 164 -9.70 -9.97 -11.88
CA PRO A 164 -8.42 -10.50 -12.34
C PRO A 164 -7.29 -10.02 -11.42
N VAL A 165 -6.69 -10.95 -10.64
CA VAL A 165 -5.56 -10.64 -9.76
C VAL A 165 -4.46 -11.70 -9.96
N PRO A 166 -3.23 -11.32 -10.38
CA PRO A 166 -2.84 -9.99 -10.88
C PRO A 166 -3.59 -9.56 -12.15
N ASP A 167 -3.79 -8.24 -12.33
CA ASP A 167 -4.43 -7.70 -13.53
C ASP A 167 -3.42 -7.60 -14.69
N PHE A 168 -3.42 -8.60 -15.55
CA PHE A 168 -2.53 -8.63 -16.72
C PHE A 168 -2.87 -7.57 -17.77
N THR A 169 -4.12 -7.14 -17.87
CA THR A 169 -4.50 -6.04 -18.78
C THR A 169 -3.87 -4.73 -18.31
N PHE A 170 -3.90 -4.45 -17.00
CA PHE A 170 -3.19 -3.32 -16.43
C PHE A 170 -1.69 -3.43 -16.68
N MET A 171 -1.08 -4.59 -16.39
CA MET A 171 0.36 -4.81 -16.61
C MET A 171 0.76 -4.58 -18.08
N GLU A 172 -0.02 -5.09 -19.02
CA GLU A 172 0.23 -4.92 -20.47
C GLU A 172 0.14 -3.46 -20.90
N ASN A 173 -0.88 -2.74 -20.45
CA ASN A 173 -1.06 -1.31 -20.73
C ASN A 173 0.13 -0.48 -20.19
N GLU A 174 0.62 -0.82 -19.00
CA GLU A 174 1.72 -0.10 -18.37
C GLU A 174 3.09 -0.35 -19.04
N LEU A 175 3.24 -1.39 -19.86
CA LEU A 175 4.45 -1.60 -20.66
C LEU A 175 4.71 -0.46 -21.66
N THR A 176 3.64 0.16 -22.17
CA THR A 176 3.71 1.18 -23.22
C THR A 176 3.28 2.56 -22.75
N ASN A 177 2.69 2.67 -21.55
CA ASN A 177 2.21 3.93 -21.02
C ASN A 177 3.39 4.81 -20.55
N ARG A 178 3.49 6.04 -21.09
CA ARG A 178 4.47 7.08 -20.73
C ARG A 178 5.95 6.66 -20.94
N THR A 179 6.25 5.83 -21.93
CA THR A 179 7.58 5.25 -22.16
C THR A 179 8.67 6.26 -22.53
N ASP A 180 8.32 7.47 -22.92
CA ASP A 180 9.24 8.58 -23.18
C ASP A 180 9.68 9.34 -21.91
N GLU A 181 9.04 9.04 -20.76
CA GLU A 181 9.31 9.74 -19.49
C GLU A 181 10.25 8.98 -18.55
N PHE A 182 10.47 7.68 -18.78
CA PHE A 182 11.29 6.84 -17.90
C PHE A 182 12.20 5.89 -18.68
N ASN A 183 13.22 5.37 -18.02
CA ASN A 183 14.12 4.33 -18.56
C ASN A 183 14.42 3.21 -17.56
N LYS A 184 13.85 3.28 -16.38
CA LYS A 184 13.94 2.27 -15.31
C LYS A 184 12.56 1.96 -14.78
N THR A 185 12.37 0.73 -14.30
CA THR A 185 11.10 0.30 -13.69
C THR A 185 11.37 -0.42 -12.39
N VAL A 186 10.53 -0.14 -11.39
CA VAL A 186 10.38 -0.90 -10.15
C VAL A 186 8.95 -1.41 -10.08
N ILE A 187 8.76 -2.68 -9.74
CA ILE A 187 7.43 -3.25 -9.53
C ILE A 187 7.25 -3.47 -8.03
N SER A 188 6.16 -2.93 -7.47
CA SER A 188 5.83 -3.06 -6.06
C SER A 188 4.53 -3.85 -5.89
N MET A 189 4.52 -4.80 -4.98
CA MET A 189 3.37 -5.67 -4.71
C MET A 189 3.32 -6.02 -3.22
N HIS A 190 2.18 -6.49 -2.73
CA HIS A 190 2.11 -7.02 -1.37
C HIS A 190 2.68 -8.45 -1.33
N ALA A 191 2.03 -9.37 -1.99
CA ALA A 191 2.42 -10.77 -2.05
C ALA A 191 3.23 -11.06 -3.33
N ARG A 192 4.44 -11.57 -3.17
CA ARG A 192 5.28 -11.98 -4.30
C ARG A 192 4.92 -13.38 -4.82
N PRO A 193 5.34 -13.76 -6.04
CA PRO A 193 5.20 -15.14 -6.52
C PRO A 193 5.69 -16.18 -5.51
N TYR A 194 4.96 -17.29 -5.42
CA TYR A 194 5.21 -18.41 -4.50
C TYR A 194 5.00 -18.06 -3.02
N THR A 195 4.11 -17.11 -2.73
CA THR A 195 3.50 -16.92 -1.40
C THR A 195 2.04 -17.41 -1.45
N ASP A 196 1.47 -17.70 -0.29
CA ASP A 196 0.16 -18.37 -0.15
C ASP A 196 -1.03 -17.60 -0.74
N VAL A 197 -0.96 -16.27 -0.82
CA VAL A 197 -2.03 -15.44 -1.41
C VAL A 197 -1.83 -15.13 -2.90
N PHE A 198 -0.63 -15.40 -3.45
CA PHE A 198 -0.38 -15.24 -4.88
C PHE A 198 -0.96 -16.40 -5.68
N ASN A 199 -1.44 -16.15 -6.89
CA ASN A 199 -1.93 -17.21 -7.76
C ASN A 199 -0.76 -17.90 -8.51
N ASP A 200 -0.29 -19.02 -7.97
CA ASP A 200 0.85 -19.75 -8.54
C ASP A 200 0.59 -20.32 -9.96
N ASN A 201 -0.68 -20.46 -10.37
CA ASN A 201 -0.98 -20.91 -11.72
C ASN A 201 -0.58 -19.90 -12.80
N VAL A 202 -0.44 -18.62 -12.45
CA VAL A 202 -0.10 -17.55 -13.39
C VAL A 202 1.31 -17.01 -13.22
N VAL A 203 2.12 -17.58 -12.34
CA VAL A 203 3.49 -17.13 -12.04
C VAL A 203 4.34 -16.96 -13.29
N LYS A 204 4.28 -17.89 -14.23
CA LYS A 204 5.05 -17.79 -15.49
C LYS A 204 4.59 -16.64 -16.37
N MET A 205 3.29 -16.37 -16.40
CA MET A 205 2.73 -15.24 -17.14
C MET A 205 3.13 -13.93 -16.46
N PHE A 206 3.03 -13.88 -15.15
CA PHE A 206 3.46 -12.72 -14.36
C PHE A 206 4.93 -12.37 -14.65
N GLN A 207 5.83 -13.36 -14.54
CA GLN A 207 7.25 -13.17 -14.84
C GLN A 207 7.51 -12.79 -16.28
N HIS A 208 6.72 -13.31 -17.23
CA HIS A 208 6.81 -12.92 -18.64
C HIS A 208 6.57 -11.42 -18.82
N TYR A 209 5.55 -10.84 -18.16
CA TYR A 209 5.28 -9.39 -18.19
C TYR A 209 6.35 -8.59 -17.43
N VAL A 210 6.76 -9.03 -16.24
CA VAL A 210 7.81 -8.36 -15.45
C VAL A 210 9.07 -8.12 -16.27
N LYS A 211 9.51 -9.13 -17.04
CA LYS A 211 10.71 -9.05 -17.87
C LYS A 211 10.60 -8.12 -19.08
N GLN A 212 9.41 -7.72 -19.47
CA GLN A 212 9.19 -6.82 -20.60
C GLN A 212 9.26 -5.35 -20.22
N TYR A 213 9.17 -5.01 -18.91
CA TYR A 213 9.24 -3.62 -18.49
C TYR A 213 10.59 -3.01 -18.83
N PRO A 214 10.61 -1.81 -19.46
CA PRO A 214 11.84 -1.13 -19.80
C PRO A 214 12.73 -0.91 -18.58
N GLY A 215 13.97 -1.41 -18.63
CA GLY A 215 14.95 -1.20 -17.56
C GLY A 215 14.54 -1.70 -16.19
N ILE A 216 13.82 -2.84 -16.10
CA ILE A 216 13.42 -3.43 -14.80
C ILE A 216 14.63 -3.53 -13.88
N GLN A 217 14.51 -2.96 -12.68
CA GLN A 217 15.56 -2.94 -11.68
C GLN A 217 15.39 -4.08 -10.68
N PHE A 218 14.26 -4.15 -10.03
CA PHE A 218 13.89 -5.14 -9.02
C PHE A 218 12.38 -5.05 -8.73
N CYS A 219 11.90 -5.99 -7.93
CA CYS A 219 10.56 -5.97 -7.36
C CYS A 219 10.64 -5.77 -5.85
N THR A 220 9.67 -5.04 -5.27
CA THR A 220 9.49 -4.96 -3.81
C THR A 220 8.24 -5.68 -3.38
N ALA A 221 8.28 -6.29 -2.19
CA ALA A 221 7.17 -7.02 -1.60
C ALA A 221 7.10 -6.84 -0.08
N ALA A 222 6.01 -7.36 0.53
CA ALA A 222 5.77 -7.42 1.97
C ALA A 222 5.21 -8.81 2.34
N HIS A 223 4.14 -8.91 3.12
CA HIS A 223 3.34 -10.11 3.38
C HIS A 223 3.99 -11.18 4.26
N THR A 224 5.23 -11.55 4.03
CA THR A 224 5.85 -12.69 4.75
C THR A 224 6.38 -12.32 6.13
N HIS A 225 6.31 -11.06 6.53
CA HIS A 225 6.77 -10.51 7.81
C HIS A 225 8.28 -10.72 8.09
N HIS A 226 9.06 -11.07 7.06
CA HIS A 226 10.48 -11.31 7.17
C HIS A 226 11.22 -10.70 5.98
N TYR A 227 12.25 -9.92 6.28
CA TYR A 227 13.16 -9.43 5.26
C TYR A 227 13.75 -10.59 4.45
N ARG A 228 13.67 -10.47 3.13
CA ARG A 228 14.30 -11.38 2.16
C ARG A 228 14.76 -10.61 0.95
N ASP A 229 15.77 -11.15 0.30
CA ASP A 229 16.20 -10.78 -1.05
C ASP A 229 16.36 -12.06 -1.85
N ASP A 230 15.40 -12.36 -2.70
CA ASP A 230 15.33 -13.60 -3.44
C ASP A 230 15.38 -13.32 -4.94
N VAL A 231 16.22 -14.06 -5.68
CA VAL A 231 16.10 -14.21 -7.13
C VAL A 231 15.23 -15.44 -7.38
N ILE A 232 13.92 -15.22 -7.49
CA ILE A 232 12.91 -16.29 -7.57
C ILE A 232 12.99 -17.07 -8.89
N PHE A 233 13.35 -16.37 -9.96
CA PHE A 233 13.50 -16.90 -11.30
C PHE A 233 14.95 -16.76 -11.73
N ASP A 234 15.42 -17.63 -12.60
CA ASP A 234 16.81 -17.61 -13.07
C ASP A 234 17.05 -16.49 -14.13
N ASP A 235 16.66 -15.25 -13.79
CA ASP A 235 16.72 -14.09 -14.68
C ASP A 235 17.38 -12.85 -14.07
N GLY A 236 17.89 -12.97 -12.84
CA GLY A 236 18.61 -11.92 -12.15
C GLY A 236 17.74 -10.80 -11.57
N ILE A 237 16.40 -10.90 -11.65
CA ILE A 237 15.50 -9.93 -11.04
C ILE A 237 15.32 -10.27 -9.56
N HIS A 238 15.67 -9.33 -8.69
CA HIS A 238 15.54 -9.46 -7.25
C HIS A 238 14.10 -9.14 -6.81
N TYR A 239 13.61 -9.92 -5.86
CA TYR A 239 12.36 -9.69 -5.13
C TYR A 239 12.72 -9.40 -3.67
N VAL A 240 12.72 -8.11 -3.32
CA VAL A 240 13.13 -7.66 -1.98
C VAL A 240 11.90 -7.46 -1.12
N THR A 241 11.76 -8.28 -0.08
CA THR A 241 10.61 -8.28 0.83
C THR A 241 10.98 -7.57 2.14
N SER A 242 10.10 -6.66 2.60
CA SER A 242 10.26 -5.99 3.90
C SER A 242 9.86 -6.88 5.07
N ASP A 243 10.37 -6.57 6.26
CA ASP A 243 9.81 -7.07 7.52
C ASP A 243 8.44 -6.43 7.80
N SER A 244 7.67 -7.01 8.72
CA SER A 244 6.54 -6.35 9.35
C SER A 244 6.99 -5.29 10.37
N MET A 245 6.11 -4.34 10.69
CA MET A 245 6.45 -3.18 11.53
C MET A 245 6.81 -3.54 12.96
N ASP A 246 6.41 -4.72 13.48
CA ASP A 246 6.82 -5.20 14.80
C ASP A 246 8.35 -5.39 14.93
N LYS A 247 9.07 -5.58 13.83
CA LYS A 247 10.54 -5.70 13.80
C LYS A 247 11.24 -4.34 13.90
N ARG A 248 10.51 -3.23 13.73
CA ARG A 248 11.05 -1.86 13.72
C ARG A 248 12.15 -1.68 12.69
N THR A 249 11.90 -2.15 11.47
CA THR A 249 12.80 -2.02 10.32
C THR A 249 12.08 -1.50 9.10
N TYR A 250 12.82 -0.88 8.20
CA TYR A 250 12.37 -0.50 6.87
C TYR A 250 13.52 -0.59 5.88
N LEU A 251 13.20 -0.67 4.59
CA LEU A 251 14.20 -0.70 3.52
C LEU A 251 14.32 0.69 2.89
N VAL A 252 15.53 1.14 2.66
CA VAL A 252 15.82 2.36 1.91
C VAL A 252 16.48 1.97 0.61
N PHE A 253 15.85 2.31 -0.50
CA PHE A 253 16.38 2.10 -1.84
C PHE A 253 16.94 3.40 -2.40
N THR A 254 18.08 3.30 -3.07
CA THR A 254 18.69 4.40 -3.83
C THR A 254 18.90 3.94 -5.26
N ILE A 255 18.24 4.60 -6.21
CA ILE A 255 18.40 4.33 -7.65
C ILE A 255 19.14 5.51 -8.27
N THR A 256 20.29 5.23 -8.87
CA THR A 256 21.11 6.18 -9.62
C THR A 256 21.04 5.88 -11.12
N PRO A 257 21.65 6.72 -12.00
CA PRO A 257 21.76 6.37 -13.41
C PRO A 257 22.47 5.05 -13.69
N GLU A 258 23.41 4.64 -12.83
CA GLU A 258 24.29 3.49 -13.08
C GLU A 258 23.86 2.21 -12.37
N LYS A 259 23.23 2.34 -11.20
CA LYS A 259 22.90 1.19 -10.34
C LYS A 259 21.76 1.50 -9.38
N TYR A 260 21.26 0.46 -8.76
CA TYR A 260 20.51 0.60 -7.51
C TYR A 260 21.27 -0.05 -6.35
N GLU A 261 20.96 0.39 -5.15
CA GLU A 261 21.41 -0.20 -3.89
C GLU A 261 20.32 -0.02 -2.84
N TYR A 262 20.32 -0.83 -1.81
CA TYR A 262 19.39 -0.68 -0.69
C TYR A 262 20.04 -1.07 0.63
N GLU A 263 19.43 -0.60 1.71
CA GLU A 263 19.82 -0.90 3.08
C GLU A 263 18.60 -1.23 3.95
N LEU A 264 18.76 -2.23 4.83
CA LEU A 264 17.80 -2.50 5.89
C LEU A 264 18.15 -1.63 7.11
N VAL A 265 17.24 -0.74 7.47
CA VAL A 265 17.42 0.22 8.57
C VAL A 265 16.55 -0.18 9.74
N LYS A 266 17.11 -0.15 10.96
CA LYS A 266 16.37 -0.32 12.21
C LYS A 266 16.20 1.03 12.90
N TYR A 267 15.00 1.29 13.48
CA TYR A 267 14.65 2.55 14.15
C TYR A 267 14.10 2.36 15.56
#